data_04ccb14832b259fc9da5ce673cb647b9
#
_entry.id   04ccb14832b259fc9da5ce673cb647b9
#
_cell.length_a   1.000
_cell.length_b   1.000
_cell.length_c   1.000
_cell.angle_alpha   90.00
_cell.angle_beta   90.00
_cell.angle_gamma   90.00
#
_symmetry.space_group_name_H-M   'P 1'
#
loop_
_entity.id
_entity.type
_entity.pdbx_description
1 polymer ?
#
loop_
_entity_poly.entity_id
_entity_poly.type
_entity_poly.pdbx_seq_one_letter_code
_entity_poly.pdbx_strand_id
1 'polypeptide(L)'
;FMDLYEYQARDLLEEQGIETPKAIFVRNIQDVAQAAETIGFPVVIKAQVKIGHRGQAGGVKIARNRDEAVQAAQQILPMTIHGHKVSGVLVAEAKNILHEYYVSISVDRTSRDFDVLATANGGTEVEEIAREHPESVKRLHISALDDFDLDAAMEMARSIGFYHADEAQAAQILLRMWECFKHNDATLVEINPLAKVGDPDDEASKHLCALDAKISLDGNAAFRHDGWAQFDDADEADPYERRAQEHGLHYVHLNGQVGVIGNGAGLVMSSLDAVSFAGQKQGTGVQPANFLDIGGGASAQTMCASLEIVLSDPQVHAVLINVYGGITSCEQVALGILEAIDELNVTKPLVVRFDGNAAAEGLRI
;
A
#
# COMPACT_ATOMS: atom_id res chain seq x y z
N PHE A 1 -5.39 -3.32 1.62
CA PHE A 1 -4.71 -2.23 2.33
C PHE A 1 -4.58 -1.04 1.39
N MET A 2 -4.63 0.16 1.97
CA MET A 2 -4.34 1.41 1.26
C MET A 2 -3.04 1.96 1.82
N ASP A 3 -1.93 1.76 1.11
CA ASP A 3 -0.65 2.34 1.48
C ASP A 3 -0.57 3.80 1.05
N LEU A 4 -0.11 4.66 1.95
CA LEU A 4 0.05 6.08 1.69
C LEU A 4 1.47 6.40 1.19
N TYR A 5 1.59 7.48 0.39
CA TYR A 5 2.89 8.11 0.17
C TYR A 5 3.40 8.76 1.45
N GLU A 6 4.70 8.93 1.57
CA GLU A 6 5.29 9.60 2.74
C GLU A 6 4.67 10.97 3.02
N TYR A 7 4.46 11.80 1.97
CA TYR A 7 3.87 13.13 2.17
C TYR A 7 2.46 13.05 2.76
N GLN A 8 1.64 12.09 2.34
CA GLN A 8 0.29 11.85 2.88
C GLN A 8 0.34 11.31 4.32
N ALA A 9 1.25 10.37 4.59
CA ALA A 9 1.45 9.84 5.93
C ALA A 9 1.89 10.91 6.91
N ARG A 10 2.77 11.82 6.48
CA ARG A 10 3.21 12.97 7.27
C ARG A 10 2.05 13.91 7.63
N ASP A 11 1.18 14.22 6.66
CA ASP A 11 0.02 15.10 6.90
C ASP A 11 -0.85 14.53 8.04
N LEU A 12 -1.09 13.21 8.05
CA LEU A 12 -1.83 12.55 9.14
C LEU A 12 -1.08 12.60 10.49
N LEU A 13 0.24 12.49 10.50
CA LEU A 13 1.02 12.65 11.72
C LEU A 13 1.00 14.11 12.23
N GLU A 14 1.10 15.08 11.34
CA GLU A 14 1.05 16.51 11.68
C GLU A 14 -0.32 16.92 12.22
N GLU A 15 -1.41 16.35 11.70
CA GLU A 15 -2.77 16.54 12.24
C GLU A 15 -2.89 16.08 13.70
N GLN A 16 -2.11 15.07 14.10
CA GLN A 16 -2.02 14.64 15.49
C GLN A 16 -0.96 15.42 16.30
N GLY A 17 -0.33 16.43 15.68
CA GLY A 17 0.68 17.27 16.34
C GLY A 17 2.04 16.61 16.50
N ILE A 18 2.37 15.56 15.73
CA ILE A 18 3.73 15.01 15.64
C ILE A 18 4.56 15.90 14.72
N GLU A 19 5.71 16.35 15.21
CA GLU A 19 6.59 17.22 14.44
C GLU A 19 7.28 16.46 13.31
N THR A 20 7.23 17.04 12.10
CA THR A 20 7.98 16.58 10.93
C THR A 20 8.81 17.75 10.34
N PRO A 21 9.86 17.51 9.52
CA PRO A 21 10.58 18.58 8.84
C PRO A 21 9.65 19.34 7.90
N LYS A 22 9.85 20.63 7.69
CA LYS A 22 9.15 21.36 6.62
C LYS A 22 9.38 20.65 5.28
N ALA A 23 8.33 20.45 4.49
CA ALA A 23 8.46 19.80 3.19
C ALA A 23 7.39 20.26 2.20
N ILE A 24 7.72 20.10 0.91
CA ILE A 24 6.82 20.40 -0.21
C ILE A 24 6.88 19.24 -1.18
N PHE A 25 5.72 18.64 -1.48
CA PHE A 25 5.60 17.64 -2.51
C PHE A 25 5.48 18.29 -3.88
N VAL A 26 6.28 17.81 -4.85
CA VAL A 26 6.26 18.28 -6.23
C VAL A 26 6.29 17.12 -7.21
N ARG A 27 5.49 17.22 -8.27
CA ARG A 27 5.43 16.22 -9.35
C ARG A 27 6.35 16.55 -10.52
N ASN A 28 6.65 17.83 -10.70
CA ASN A 28 7.37 18.32 -11.86
C ASN A 28 8.72 18.89 -11.47
N ILE A 29 9.71 18.68 -12.33
CA ILE A 29 11.08 19.15 -12.09
C ILE A 29 11.17 20.68 -12.02
N GLN A 30 10.30 21.39 -12.73
CA GLN A 30 10.27 22.84 -12.76
C GLN A 30 9.98 23.47 -11.39
N ASP A 31 9.21 22.73 -10.55
CA ASP A 31 8.77 23.22 -9.24
C ASP A 31 9.80 22.95 -8.13
N VAL A 32 10.78 22.05 -8.38
CA VAL A 32 11.75 21.61 -7.36
C VAL A 32 12.61 22.77 -6.86
N ALA A 33 13.08 23.60 -7.77
CA ALA A 33 13.94 24.74 -7.42
C ALA A 33 13.22 25.72 -6.49
N GLN A 34 11.97 26.06 -6.81
CA GLN A 34 11.15 26.96 -6.01
C GLN A 34 10.81 26.36 -4.64
N ALA A 35 10.48 25.05 -4.60
CA ALA A 35 10.23 24.34 -3.35
C ALA A 35 11.47 24.35 -2.45
N ALA A 36 12.65 24.05 -2.99
CA ALA A 36 13.90 24.04 -2.24
C ALA A 36 14.28 25.43 -1.71
N GLU A 37 14.09 26.47 -2.50
CA GLU A 37 14.31 27.86 -2.05
C GLU A 37 13.34 28.29 -0.95
N THR A 38 12.08 27.83 -1.02
CA THR A 38 11.05 28.08 0.01
C THR A 38 11.38 27.41 1.34
N ILE A 39 11.87 26.17 1.29
CA ILE A 39 12.27 25.39 2.47
C ILE A 39 13.56 25.99 3.07
N GLY A 40 14.53 26.35 2.24
CA GLY A 40 15.86 26.77 2.64
C GLY A 40 16.86 25.60 2.65
N PHE A 41 18.07 25.86 2.16
CA PHE A 41 19.13 24.83 2.06
C PHE A 41 19.87 24.61 3.39
N PRO A 42 20.33 23.36 3.63
CA PRO A 42 20.24 22.19 2.79
C PRO A 42 18.85 21.53 2.82
N VAL A 43 18.47 20.86 1.71
CA VAL A 43 17.23 20.08 1.60
C VAL A 43 17.53 18.61 1.28
N VAL A 44 16.56 17.73 1.57
CA VAL A 44 16.56 16.33 1.16
C VAL A 44 15.50 16.13 0.08
N ILE A 45 15.89 15.56 -1.05
CA ILE A 45 14.99 15.19 -2.15
C ILE A 45 14.67 13.71 -2.00
N LYS A 46 13.40 13.37 -1.79
CA LYS A 46 12.95 12.01 -1.47
C LYS A 46 11.93 11.52 -2.51
N ALA A 47 12.21 10.39 -3.15
CA ALA A 47 11.27 9.72 -4.04
C ALA A 47 9.94 9.42 -3.33
N GLN A 48 8.83 9.66 -4.01
CA GLN A 48 7.51 9.28 -3.50
C GLN A 48 7.03 8.01 -4.21
N VAL A 49 7.06 6.92 -3.47
CA VAL A 49 6.55 5.59 -3.82
C VAL A 49 5.89 4.99 -2.58
N LYS A 50 4.89 4.13 -2.77
CA LYS A 50 4.12 3.52 -1.65
C LYS A 50 4.82 2.31 -0.99
N ILE A 51 6.14 2.22 -1.15
CA ILE A 51 6.96 1.14 -0.58
C ILE A 51 8.14 1.70 0.23
N GLY A 52 8.69 0.86 1.11
CA GLY A 52 9.91 1.18 1.87
C GLY A 52 11.21 1.08 1.06
N HIS A 53 12.36 1.24 1.74
CA HIS A 53 13.73 1.04 1.21
C HIS A 53 14.15 1.99 0.07
N ARG A 54 13.51 3.15 -0.04
CA ARG A 54 13.80 4.19 -1.05
C ARG A 54 15.23 4.70 -0.99
N GLY A 55 15.79 4.83 0.21
CA GLY A 55 17.16 5.29 0.42
C GLY A 55 18.20 4.34 -0.21
N GLN A 56 18.05 3.04 -0.01
CA GLN A 56 18.95 2.02 -0.58
C GLN A 56 18.88 1.98 -2.10
N ALA A 57 17.70 2.24 -2.67
CA ALA A 57 17.51 2.34 -4.11
C ALA A 57 18.06 3.65 -4.72
N GLY A 58 18.63 4.57 -3.92
CA GLY A 58 19.11 5.85 -4.40
C GLY A 58 18.03 6.93 -4.56
N GLY A 59 16.83 6.68 -4.03
CA GLY A 59 15.67 7.58 -4.08
C GLY A 59 15.70 8.70 -3.05
N VAL A 60 16.79 8.86 -2.28
CA VAL A 60 16.97 9.93 -1.29
C VAL A 60 18.31 10.61 -1.49
N LYS A 61 18.32 11.93 -1.68
CA LYS A 61 19.54 12.73 -1.94
C LYS A 61 19.49 14.04 -1.20
N ILE A 62 20.64 14.43 -0.61
CA ILE A 62 20.82 15.75 0.02
C ILE A 62 21.28 16.74 -1.05
N ALA A 63 20.71 17.95 -1.05
CA ALA A 63 21.08 19.05 -1.90
C ALA A 63 21.38 20.29 -1.07
N ARG A 64 22.52 20.92 -1.33
CA ARG A 64 23.01 22.10 -0.61
C ARG A 64 22.71 23.41 -1.28
N ASN A 65 22.29 23.34 -2.51
CA ASN A 65 21.94 24.49 -3.33
C ASN A 65 20.88 24.11 -4.39
N ARG A 66 20.41 25.12 -5.12
CA ARG A 66 19.38 24.99 -6.15
C ARG A 66 19.73 23.97 -7.24
N ASP A 67 20.97 24.04 -7.75
CA ASP A 67 21.39 23.19 -8.88
C ASP A 67 21.47 21.73 -8.45
N GLU A 68 22.01 21.46 -7.25
CA GLU A 68 22.01 20.11 -6.67
C GLU A 68 20.60 19.56 -6.46
N ALA A 69 19.63 20.39 -6.03
CA ALA A 69 18.25 19.96 -5.83
C ALA A 69 17.59 19.56 -7.17
N VAL A 70 17.77 20.37 -8.21
CA VAL A 70 17.25 20.06 -9.55
C VAL A 70 17.92 18.81 -10.11
N GLN A 71 19.24 18.67 -9.95
CA GLN A 71 19.99 17.49 -10.42
C GLN A 71 19.53 16.22 -9.69
N ALA A 72 19.32 16.30 -8.38
CA ALA A 72 18.81 15.17 -7.60
C ALA A 72 17.42 14.73 -8.09
N ALA A 73 16.51 15.68 -8.32
CA ALA A 73 15.18 15.41 -8.83
C ALA A 73 15.20 14.84 -10.26
N GLN A 74 16.09 15.32 -11.13
CA GLN A 74 16.28 14.77 -12.49
C GLN A 74 16.66 13.28 -12.47
N GLN A 75 17.41 12.87 -11.45
CA GLN A 75 17.80 11.47 -11.29
C GLN A 75 16.69 10.63 -10.66
N ILE A 76 15.91 11.20 -9.73
CA ILE A 76 14.92 10.48 -8.93
C ILE A 76 13.59 10.32 -9.68
N LEU A 77 13.06 11.36 -10.32
CA LEU A 77 11.74 11.36 -10.97
C LEU A 77 11.55 10.24 -12.01
N PRO A 78 12.55 9.87 -12.85
CA PRO A 78 12.38 8.79 -13.82
C PRO A 78 12.59 7.38 -13.24
N MET A 79 12.88 7.25 -11.93
CA MET A 79 13.16 5.95 -11.32
C MET A 79 11.91 5.09 -11.23
N THR A 80 12.16 3.77 -11.27
CA THR A 80 11.23 2.74 -10.82
C THR A 80 11.91 2.01 -9.67
N ILE A 81 11.30 2.01 -8.49
CA ILE A 81 11.85 1.42 -7.26
C ILE A 81 11.03 0.17 -6.94
N HIS A 82 11.65 -1.01 -6.98
CA HIS A 82 11.00 -2.31 -6.76
C HIS A 82 9.69 -2.50 -7.56
N GLY A 83 9.68 -2.03 -8.81
CA GLY A 83 8.51 -2.13 -9.70
C GLY A 83 7.52 -0.95 -9.62
N HIS A 84 7.68 -0.05 -8.65
CA HIS A 84 6.82 1.13 -8.49
C HIS A 84 7.47 2.36 -9.12
N LYS A 85 6.77 3.00 -10.04
CA LYS A 85 7.22 4.25 -10.66
C LYS A 85 7.15 5.38 -9.63
N VAL A 86 8.16 6.24 -9.61
CA VAL A 86 8.17 7.42 -8.73
C VAL A 86 7.09 8.41 -9.21
N SER A 87 6.15 8.75 -8.31
CA SER A 87 5.02 9.65 -8.61
C SER A 87 5.38 11.14 -8.49
N GLY A 88 6.45 11.43 -7.77
CA GLY A 88 6.95 12.77 -7.52
C GLY A 88 8.09 12.74 -6.51
N VAL A 89 8.57 13.91 -6.10
CA VAL A 89 9.57 14.05 -5.04
C VAL A 89 9.05 14.91 -3.90
N LEU A 90 9.41 14.55 -2.69
CA LEU A 90 9.24 15.39 -1.50
C LEU A 90 10.54 16.15 -1.27
N VAL A 91 10.46 17.48 -1.32
CA VAL A 91 11.56 18.38 -0.98
C VAL A 91 11.41 18.71 0.51
N ALA A 92 12.29 18.21 1.34
CA ALA A 92 12.20 18.35 2.79
C ALA A 92 13.41 19.07 3.38
N GLU A 93 13.20 19.82 4.46
CA GLU A 93 14.27 20.41 5.26
C GLU A 93 15.23 19.32 5.76
N ALA A 94 16.54 19.53 5.56
CA ALA A 94 17.54 18.63 6.13
C ALA A 94 17.78 19.00 7.60
N LYS A 95 17.51 18.06 8.49
CA LYS A 95 17.76 18.21 9.94
C LYS A 95 19.16 17.73 10.30
N ASN A 96 19.75 18.33 11.36
CA ASN A 96 20.95 17.82 11.96
C ASN A 96 20.58 16.67 12.92
N ILE A 97 20.86 15.43 12.51
CA ILE A 97 20.48 14.22 13.21
C ILE A 97 21.54 13.86 14.25
N LEU A 98 21.13 13.71 15.49
CA LEU A 98 21.97 13.31 16.61
C LEU A 98 21.83 11.83 16.93
N HIS A 99 20.61 11.28 16.79
CA HIS A 99 20.30 9.86 16.98
C HIS A 99 19.01 9.48 16.23
N GLU A 100 18.92 8.22 15.82
CA GLU A 100 17.78 7.70 15.07
C GLU A 100 17.15 6.52 15.82
N TYR A 101 15.84 6.56 15.97
CA TYR A 101 15.01 5.53 16.59
C TYR A 101 14.00 4.99 15.57
N TYR A 102 13.52 3.79 15.81
CA TYR A 102 12.38 3.22 15.10
C TYR A 102 11.21 3.09 16.05
N VAL A 103 10.03 3.45 15.62
CA VAL A 103 8.78 3.22 16.33
C VAL A 103 7.65 2.86 15.34
N SER A 104 6.84 1.87 15.68
CA SER A 104 5.65 1.50 14.90
C SER A 104 4.52 1.00 15.77
N ILE A 105 3.30 1.13 15.24
CA ILE A 105 2.07 0.54 15.78
C ILE A 105 1.41 -0.22 14.64
N SER A 106 1.09 -1.49 14.87
CA SER A 106 0.51 -2.36 13.85
C SER A 106 -0.55 -3.31 14.39
N VAL A 107 -1.41 -3.80 13.51
CA VAL A 107 -2.34 -4.90 13.83
C VAL A 107 -1.59 -6.23 13.83
N ASP A 108 -1.63 -6.96 14.93
CA ASP A 108 -1.27 -8.38 14.97
C ASP A 108 -2.50 -9.25 14.71
N ARG A 109 -2.59 -9.80 13.50
CA ARG A 109 -3.71 -10.64 13.08
C ARG A 109 -3.73 -12.01 13.77
N THR A 110 -2.58 -12.47 14.25
CA THR A 110 -2.47 -13.77 14.90
C THR A 110 -3.11 -13.74 16.28
N SER A 111 -2.76 -12.76 17.08
CA SER A 111 -3.36 -12.54 18.41
C SER A 111 -4.71 -11.80 18.34
N ARG A 112 -5.01 -11.10 17.23
CA ARG A 112 -6.16 -10.21 17.01
C ARG A 112 -6.12 -8.95 17.89
N ASP A 113 -4.93 -8.46 18.11
CA ASP A 113 -4.60 -7.35 18.98
C ASP A 113 -3.64 -6.36 18.25
N PHE A 114 -2.98 -5.50 18.99
CA PHE A 114 -2.07 -4.50 18.44
C PHE A 114 -0.67 -4.66 19.04
N ASP A 115 0.33 -4.34 18.23
CA ASP A 115 1.72 -4.29 18.66
C ASP A 115 2.28 -2.88 18.55
N VAL A 116 2.95 -2.45 19.60
CA VAL A 116 3.86 -1.31 19.58
C VAL A 116 5.28 -1.85 19.55
N LEU A 117 6.04 -1.54 18.50
CA LEU A 117 7.45 -1.90 18.38
C LEU A 117 8.30 -0.66 18.45
N ALA A 118 9.44 -0.75 19.15
CA ALA A 118 10.39 0.33 19.22
C ALA A 118 11.83 -0.19 19.38
N THR A 119 12.80 0.53 18.79
CA THR A 119 14.24 0.27 19.00
C THR A 119 15.05 1.57 18.91
N ALA A 120 16.19 1.61 19.62
CA ALA A 120 17.16 2.69 19.54
C ALA A 120 18.00 2.69 18.25
N ASN A 121 17.78 1.75 17.35
CA ASN A 121 18.48 1.60 16.08
C ASN A 121 17.52 1.89 14.93
N GLY A 122 17.24 3.17 14.67
CA GLY A 122 16.44 3.62 13.54
C GLY A 122 17.24 3.81 12.27
N GLY A 123 16.55 4.17 11.17
CA GLY A 123 17.18 4.42 9.88
C GLY A 123 17.66 3.18 9.13
N THR A 124 17.46 1.99 9.69
CA THR A 124 17.87 0.68 9.15
C THR A 124 16.67 -0.27 9.03
N GLU A 125 16.89 -1.46 8.47
CA GLU A 125 15.86 -2.51 8.38
C GLU A 125 15.61 -3.11 9.77
N VAL A 126 14.49 -2.77 10.39
CA VAL A 126 14.14 -3.27 11.72
C VAL A 126 13.94 -4.79 11.73
N GLU A 127 13.51 -5.36 10.60
CA GLU A 127 13.36 -6.80 10.42
C GLU A 127 14.70 -7.54 10.51
N GLU A 128 15.76 -6.95 9.99
CA GLU A 128 17.11 -7.50 10.10
C GLU A 128 17.62 -7.38 11.54
N ILE A 129 17.41 -6.22 12.19
CA ILE A 129 17.73 -6.03 13.60
C ILE A 129 16.96 -7.01 14.47
N ALA A 130 15.67 -7.20 14.24
CA ALA A 130 14.84 -8.13 14.99
C ALA A 130 15.29 -9.59 14.84
N ARG A 131 15.86 -9.94 13.68
CA ARG A 131 16.41 -11.28 13.43
C ARG A 131 17.76 -11.50 14.09
N GLU A 132 18.67 -10.51 14.01
CA GLU A 132 20.07 -10.62 14.48
C GLU A 132 20.22 -10.25 15.97
N HIS A 133 19.45 -9.26 16.43
CA HIS A 133 19.46 -8.70 17.77
C HIS A 133 18.04 -8.52 18.32
N PRO A 134 17.27 -9.60 18.51
CA PRO A 134 15.88 -9.52 18.95
C PRO A 134 15.70 -8.79 20.29
N GLU A 135 16.71 -8.80 21.16
CA GLU A 135 16.70 -8.11 22.44
C GLU A 135 16.71 -6.58 22.32
N SER A 136 17.17 -6.04 21.17
CA SER A 136 17.23 -4.60 20.91
C SER A 136 15.90 -4.03 20.45
N VAL A 137 14.98 -4.88 19.96
CA VAL A 137 13.62 -4.48 19.57
C VAL A 137 12.69 -4.74 20.75
N LYS A 138 12.07 -3.68 21.25
CA LYS A 138 11.08 -3.76 22.32
C LYS A 138 9.70 -3.90 21.71
N ARG A 139 8.89 -4.79 22.27
CA ARG A 139 7.52 -5.04 21.85
C ARG A 139 6.58 -4.91 23.04
N LEU A 140 5.55 -4.12 22.88
CA LEU A 140 4.42 -4.05 23.79
C LEU A 140 3.18 -4.51 23.05
N HIS A 141 2.51 -5.49 23.62
CA HIS A 141 1.26 -6.01 23.11
C HIS A 141 0.08 -5.30 23.79
N ILE A 142 -0.84 -4.77 23.00
CA ILE A 142 -2.03 -4.07 23.47
C ILE A 142 -3.24 -4.87 23.03
N SER A 143 -4.04 -5.33 24.02
CA SER A 143 -5.31 -6.00 23.73
C SER A 143 -6.27 -5.05 23.01
N ALA A 144 -7.03 -5.58 22.05
CA ALA A 144 -8.07 -4.81 21.35
C ALA A 144 -9.19 -4.30 22.26
N LEU A 145 -9.25 -4.78 23.51
CA LEU A 145 -10.22 -4.34 24.54
C LEU A 145 -9.64 -3.27 25.47
N ASP A 146 -8.32 -3.03 25.40
CA ASP A 146 -7.61 -2.06 26.23
C ASP A 146 -7.22 -0.83 25.40
N ASP A 147 -6.70 0.19 26.07
CA ASP A 147 -6.15 1.38 25.43
C ASP A 147 -4.65 1.51 25.73
N PHE A 148 -3.92 2.18 24.84
CA PHE A 148 -2.52 2.51 25.07
C PHE A 148 -2.42 3.81 25.86
N ASP A 149 -2.05 3.71 27.11
CA ASP A 149 -2.03 4.83 28.05
C ASP A 149 -0.64 5.47 28.21
N LEU A 150 -0.58 6.55 28.99
CA LEU A 150 0.65 7.29 29.22
C LEU A 150 1.71 6.45 29.95
N ASP A 151 1.29 5.63 30.91
CA ASP A 151 2.23 4.82 31.70
C ASP A 151 2.92 3.77 30.80
N ALA A 152 2.15 3.11 29.94
CA ALA A 152 2.68 2.16 28.95
C ALA A 152 3.58 2.85 27.91
N ALA A 153 3.21 4.06 27.46
CA ALA A 153 4.02 4.85 26.55
C ALA A 153 5.36 5.31 27.18
N MET A 154 5.35 5.72 28.43
CA MET A 154 6.54 6.07 29.21
C MET A 154 7.45 4.85 29.42
N GLU A 155 6.87 3.69 29.74
CA GLU A 155 7.64 2.44 29.88
C GLU A 155 8.30 2.04 28.56
N MET A 156 7.58 2.11 27.43
CA MET A 156 8.13 1.85 26.11
C MET A 156 9.27 2.82 25.78
N ALA A 157 9.11 4.12 26.01
CA ALA A 157 10.15 5.12 25.78
C ALA A 157 11.43 4.82 26.59
N ARG A 158 11.30 4.50 27.88
CA ARG A 158 12.45 4.10 28.73
C ARG A 158 13.14 2.85 28.22
N SER A 159 12.37 1.88 27.74
CA SER A 159 12.89 0.57 27.31
C SER A 159 13.87 0.67 26.14
N ILE A 160 13.78 1.74 25.34
CA ILE A 160 14.66 2.01 24.19
C ILE A 160 15.64 3.16 24.45
N GLY A 161 15.78 3.58 25.72
CA GLY A 161 16.85 4.48 26.16
C GLY A 161 16.50 5.97 26.14
N PHE A 162 15.22 6.34 26.09
CA PHE A 162 14.82 7.71 26.35
C PHE A 162 14.80 7.99 27.85
N TYR A 163 15.34 9.14 28.24
CA TYR A 163 15.39 9.60 29.63
C TYR A 163 15.07 11.08 29.72
N HIS A 164 14.61 11.51 30.89
CA HIS A 164 14.32 12.91 31.21
C HIS A 164 13.29 13.55 30.24
N ALA A 165 13.63 14.68 29.63
CA ALA A 165 12.75 15.41 28.74
C ALA A 165 12.41 14.62 27.46
N ASP A 166 13.36 13.85 26.93
CA ASP A 166 13.16 13.02 25.72
C ASP A 166 12.16 11.89 26.00
N GLU A 167 12.15 11.33 27.20
CA GLU A 167 11.18 10.28 27.60
C GLU A 167 9.74 10.78 27.50
N ALA A 168 9.47 11.95 28.09
CA ALA A 168 8.14 12.53 28.03
C ALA A 168 7.72 12.89 26.59
N GLN A 169 8.64 13.42 25.78
CA GLN A 169 8.38 13.71 24.38
C GLN A 169 8.13 12.45 23.54
N ALA A 170 8.94 11.40 23.73
CA ALA A 170 8.78 10.11 23.06
C ALA A 170 7.44 9.46 23.44
N ALA A 171 7.08 9.45 24.73
CA ALA A 171 5.81 8.93 25.20
C ALA A 171 4.61 9.68 24.56
N GLN A 172 4.68 11.01 24.47
CA GLN A 172 3.65 11.82 23.81
C GLN A 172 3.56 11.50 22.30
N ILE A 173 4.69 11.29 21.61
CA ILE A 173 4.70 10.89 20.21
C ILE A 173 4.04 9.52 20.04
N LEU A 174 4.36 8.54 20.87
CA LEU A 174 3.74 7.21 20.84
C LEU A 174 2.22 7.28 21.05
N LEU A 175 1.74 8.10 22.01
CA LEU A 175 0.30 8.30 22.20
C LEU A 175 -0.37 8.97 21.00
N ARG A 176 0.28 9.96 20.39
CA ARG A 176 -0.24 10.61 19.18
C ARG A 176 -0.24 9.67 17.98
N MET A 177 0.75 8.77 17.87
CA MET A 177 0.74 7.69 16.87
C MET A 177 -0.44 6.74 17.11
N TRP A 178 -0.74 6.42 18.36
CA TRP A 178 -1.91 5.60 18.72
C TRP A 178 -3.22 6.28 18.34
N GLU A 179 -3.36 7.57 18.60
CA GLU A 179 -4.53 8.33 18.16
C GLU A 179 -4.63 8.40 16.63
N CYS A 180 -3.49 8.61 15.93
CA CYS A 180 -3.43 8.54 14.47
C CYS A 180 -3.90 7.18 13.95
N PHE A 181 -3.41 6.10 14.57
CA PHE A 181 -3.74 4.72 14.24
C PHE A 181 -5.24 4.43 14.39
N LYS A 182 -5.84 4.78 15.52
CA LYS A 182 -7.27 4.57 15.78
C LYS A 182 -8.16 5.46 14.91
N HIS A 183 -7.83 6.75 14.83
CA HIS A 183 -8.66 7.73 14.14
C HIS A 183 -8.75 7.48 12.63
N ASN A 184 -7.68 6.95 12.06
CA ASN A 184 -7.59 6.68 10.63
C ASN A 184 -7.77 5.19 10.27
N ASP A 185 -8.31 4.35 11.15
CA ASP A 185 -8.42 2.91 10.87
C ASP A 185 -7.15 2.34 10.22
N ALA A 186 -5.99 2.74 10.74
CA ALA A 186 -4.73 2.29 10.21
C ALA A 186 -4.46 0.82 10.60
N THR A 187 -3.74 0.12 9.74
CA THR A 187 -3.20 -1.21 10.03
C THR A 187 -1.71 -1.16 10.35
N LEU A 188 -1.07 -0.05 9.99
CA LEU A 188 0.32 0.29 10.32
C LEU A 188 0.46 1.80 10.43
N VAL A 189 1.12 2.27 11.48
CA VAL A 189 1.70 3.62 11.60
C VAL A 189 3.14 3.43 12.01
N GLU A 190 4.08 3.84 11.17
CA GLU A 190 5.52 3.67 11.36
C GLU A 190 6.25 5.00 11.18
N ILE A 191 7.20 5.27 12.06
CA ILE A 191 8.16 6.37 11.94
C ILE A 191 9.56 5.76 11.93
N ASN A 192 10.27 5.88 10.81
CA ASN A 192 11.62 5.35 10.64
C ASN A 192 12.49 6.21 9.72
N PRO A 193 13.28 7.11 10.30
CA PRO A 193 13.55 7.27 11.72
C PRO A 193 12.66 8.30 12.43
N LEU A 194 12.37 8.05 13.69
CA LEU A 194 12.12 9.08 14.69
C LEU A 194 13.49 9.59 15.15
N ALA A 195 13.84 10.82 14.83
CA ALA A 195 15.17 11.31 15.08
C ALA A 195 15.23 12.31 16.24
N LYS A 196 16.25 12.20 17.08
CA LYS A 196 16.68 13.32 17.91
C LYS A 196 17.48 14.27 17.03
N VAL A 197 16.99 15.48 16.88
CA VAL A 197 17.60 16.52 16.02
C VAL A 197 17.97 17.74 16.87
N GLY A 198 18.87 18.59 16.36
CA GLY A 198 19.29 19.83 17.01
C GLY A 198 20.79 20.09 16.93
N ASP A 199 21.24 21.14 17.59
CA ASP A 199 22.66 21.43 17.73
C ASP A 199 23.25 20.55 18.86
N PRO A 200 24.33 19.79 18.61
CA PRO A 200 24.97 18.98 19.66
C PRO A 200 25.39 19.78 20.87
N ASP A 201 25.75 21.05 20.69
CA ASP A 201 26.26 21.93 21.75
C ASP A 201 25.15 22.79 22.41
N ASP A 202 23.92 22.78 21.89
CA ASP A 202 22.78 23.50 22.46
C ASP A 202 21.65 22.52 22.85
N GLU A 203 21.58 22.18 24.13
CA GLU A 203 20.57 21.25 24.67
C GLU A 203 19.13 21.74 24.46
N ALA A 204 18.91 23.08 24.46
CA ALA A 204 17.58 23.66 24.29
C ALA A 204 17.05 23.51 22.84
N SER A 205 17.92 23.31 21.87
CA SER A 205 17.56 23.06 20.47
C SER A 205 17.17 21.60 20.18
N LYS A 206 17.54 20.68 21.09
CA LYS A 206 17.34 19.24 20.86
C LYS A 206 15.90 18.84 21.10
N HIS A 207 15.32 18.12 20.13
CA HIS A 207 13.96 17.59 20.20
C HIS A 207 13.80 16.37 19.30
N LEU A 208 12.67 15.67 19.43
CA LEU A 208 12.33 14.52 18.57
C LEU A 208 11.50 14.99 17.38
N CYS A 209 11.82 14.48 16.19
CA CYS A 209 11.17 14.82 14.93
C CYS A 209 11.02 13.55 14.07
N ALA A 210 9.84 13.35 13.47
CA ALA A 210 9.59 12.24 12.57
C ALA A 210 10.13 12.59 11.18
N LEU A 211 11.25 11.98 10.78
CA LEU A 211 11.91 12.29 9.51
C LEU A 211 11.35 11.52 8.33
N ASP A 212 10.79 10.36 8.55
CA ASP A 212 10.09 9.56 7.55
C ASP A 212 8.88 8.89 8.19
N ALA A 213 7.84 8.66 7.42
CA ALA A 213 6.59 8.08 7.87
C ALA A 213 6.04 7.09 6.85
N LYS A 214 5.48 5.99 7.36
CA LYS A 214 4.73 5.02 6.57
C LYS A 214 3.43 4.71 7.29
N ILE A 215 2.31 4.88 6.58
CA ILE A 215 0.99 4.55 7.08
C ILE A 215 0.28 3.68 6.06
N SER A 216 -0.31 2.59 6.55
CA SER A 216 -1.21 1.74 5.79
C SER A 216 -2.59 1.78 6.45
N LEU A 217 -3.62 2.06 5.67
CA LEU A 217 -5.00 2.17 6.12
C LEU A 217 -5.78 0.88 5.81
N ASP A 218 -6.83 0.60 6.59
CA ASP A 218 -7.76 -0.47 6.25
C ASP A 218 -8.74 0.01 5.18
N GLY A 219 -8.51 -0.37 3.93
CA GLY A 219 -9.39 0.00 2.81
C GLY A 219 -10.87 -0.38 3.00
N ASN A 220 -11.17 -1.37 3.88
CA ASN A 220 -12.56 -1.72 4.20
C ASN A 220 -13.26 -0.64 5.05
N ALA A 221 -12.52 0.25 5.70
CA ALA A 221 -13.06 1.36 6.47
C ALA A 221 -13.35 2.62 5.62
N ALA A 222 -13.02 2.62 4.33
CA ALA A 222 -13.16 3.79 3.44
C ALA A 222 -14.58 4.40 3.45
N PHE A 223 -15.61 3.59 3.68
CA PHE A 223 -17.02 4.04 3.73
C PHE A 223 -17.30 5.07 4.85
N ARG A 224 -16.43 5.19 5.83
CA ARG A 224 -16.55 6.14 6.95
C ARG A 224 -15.50 7.26 6.95
N HIS A 225 -14.70 7.35 5.87
CA HIS A 225 -13.64 8.33 5.71
C HIS A 225 -13.76 9.05 4.37
N ASP A 226 -14.63 10.03 4.28
CA ASP A 226 -14.90 10.79 3.04
C ASP A 226 -13.63 11.44 2.44
N GLY A 227 -12.65 11.77 3.29
CA GLY A 227 -11.38 12.38 2.87
C GLY A 227 -10.42 11.43 2.18
N TRP A 228 -10.63 10.11 2.24
CA TRP A 228 -9.67 9.14 1.67
C TRP A 228 -9.62 9.10 0.15
N ALA A 229 -10.65 9.62 -0.52
CA ALA A 229 -10.63 9.76 -1.98
C ALA A 229 -9.41 10.55 -2.50
N GLN A 230 -8.84 11.44 -1.67
CA GLN A 230 -7.61 12.19 -2.01
C GLN A 230 -6.34 11.34 -2.00
N PHE A 231 -6.37 10.15 -1.37
CA PHE A 231 -5.23 9.23 -1.30
C PHE A 231 -5.19 8.25 -2.48
N ASP A 232 -6.28 8.18 -3.26
CA ASP A 232 -6.32 7.41 -4.49
C ASP A 232 -5.44 8.07 -5.55
N ASP A 233 -4.36 7.41 -5.93
CA ASP A 233 -3.53 7.81 -7.05
C ASP A 233 -3.94 7.01 -8.29
N ALA A 234 -4.76 7.60 -9.13
CA ALA A 234 -5.26 6.97 -10.35
C ALA A 234 -4.12 6.56 -11.32
N ASP A 235 -2.91 7.12 -11.16
CA ASP A 235 -1.76 6.81 -12.00
C ASP A 235 -1.01 5.54 -11.57
N GLU A 236 -1.21 5.04 -10.34
CA GLU A 236 -0.57 3.81 -9.84
C GLU A 236 -1.44 2.57 -9.92
N ALA A 237 -2.76 2.73 -10.01
CA ALA A 237 -3.67 1.60 -10.09
C ALA A 237 -3.42 0.81 -11.39
N ASP A 238 -3.34 -0.52 -11.28
CA ASP A 238 -3.31 -1.39 -12.44
C ASP A 238 -4.48 -1.03 -13.39
N PRO A 239 -4.23 -0.82 -14.69
CA PRO A 239 -5.26 -0.36 -15.63
C PRO A 239 -6.45 -1.32 -15.74
N TYR A 240 -6.23 -2.63 -15.53
CA TYR A 240 -7.31 -3.62 -15.56
C TYR A 240 -8.12 -3.57 -14.26
N GLU A 241 -7.47 -3.43 -13.10
CA GLU A 241 -8.13 -3.30 -11.79
C GLU A 241 -8.98 -2.04 -11.74
N ARG A 242 -8.47 -0.91 -12.24
CA ARG A 242 -9.23 0.35 -12.33
C ARG A 242 -10.47 0.21 -13.20
N ARG A 243 -10.33 -0.35 -14.41
CA ARG A 243 -11.49 -0.59 -15.30
C ARG A 243 -12.52 -1.52 -14.67
N ALA A 244 -12.07 -2.54 -13.95
CA ALA A 244 -12.95 -3.44 -13.23
C ALA A 244 -13.72 -2.71 -12.13
N GLN A 245 -13.06 -1.85 -11.38
CA GLN A 245 -13.68 -1.04 -10.31
C GLN A 245 -14.75 -0.09 -10.88
N GLU A 246 -14.53 0.52 -12.05
CA GLU A 246 -15.53 1.36 -12.75
C GLU A 246 -16.82 0.60 -13.06
N HIS A 247 -16.75 -0.73 -13.23
CA HIS A 247 -17.88 -1.64 -13.45
C HIS A 247 -18.36 -2.34 -12.17
N GLY A 248 -17.84 -1.98 -10.99
CA GLY A 248 -18.19 -2.60 -9.71
C GLY A 248 -17.72 -4.05 -9.57
N LEU A 249 -16.67 -4.44 -10.32
CA LEU A 249 -16.09 -5.77 -10.31
C LEU A 249 -14.89 -5.86 -9.35
N HIS A 250 -14.73 -7.03 -8.73
CA HIS A 250 -13.54 -7.36 -7.94
C HIS A 250 -12.51 -8.08 -8.80
N TYR A 251 -11.48 -7.36 -9.21
CA TYR A 251 -10.41 -7.84 -10.08
C TYR A 251 -9.05 -7.70 -9.39
N VAL A 252 -8.20 -8.69 -9.56
CA VAL A 252 -6.78 -8.63 -9.20
C VAL A 252 -5.96 -9.14 -10.38
N HIS A 253 -5.00 -8.34 -10.85
CA HIS A 253 -4.11 -8.72 -11.93
C HIS A 253 -3.03 -9.68 -11.41
N LEU A 254 -2.75 -10.74 -12.17
CA LEU A 254 -1.74 -11.75 -11.87
C LEU A 254 -0.83 -11.98 -13.08
N ASN A 255 0.34 -12.57 -12.85
CA ASN A 255 1.31 -12.87 -13.91
C ASN A 255 1.06 -14.28 -14.52
N GLY A 256 0.08 -14.40 -15.40
CA GLY A 256 -0.27 -15.67 -15.99
C GLY A 256 -0.84 -15.57 -17.41
N GLN A 257 -1.29 -16.69 -17.96
CA GLN A 257 -1.73 -16.80 -19.35
C GLN A 257 -3.20 -17.21 -19.51
N VAL A 258 -3.85 -17.63 -18.42
CA VAL A 258 -5.26 -18.02 -18.43
C VAL A 258 -6.08 -17.03 -17.65
N GLY A 259 -6.94 -16.28 -18.33
CA GLY A 259 -7.94 -15.45 -17.70
C GLY A 259 -8.95 -16.32 -16.94
N VAL A 260 -9.35 -15.90 -15.75
CA VAL A 260 -10.32 -16.63 -14.92
C VAL A 260 -11.44 -15.70 -14.52
N ILE A 261 -12.68 -16.13 -14.80
CA ILE A 261 -13.91 -15.43 -14.43
C ILE A 261 -14.82 -16.43 -13.68
N GLY A 262 -15.32 -16.01 -12.53
CA GLY A 262 -16.26 -16.83 -11.76
C GLY A 262 -17.19 -15.98 -10.91
N ASN A 263 -18.17 -16.60 -10.29
CA ASN A 263 -19.11 -15.96 -9.38
C ASN A 263 -18.93 -16.47 -7.95
N GLY A 264 -18.48 -15.56 -7.10
CA GLY A 264 -18.13 -15.83 -5.72
C GLY A 264 -16.63 -16.11 -5.51
N ALA A 265 -16.03 -15.38 -4.60
CA ALA A 265 -14.59 -15.36 -4.37
C ALA A 265 -14.00 -16.76 -4.12
N GLY A 266 -14.69 -17.62 -3.37
CA GLY A 266 -14.23 -18.98 -3.08
C GLY A 266 -14.13 -19.85 -4.33
N LEU A 267 -15.11 -19.76 -5.25
CA LEU A 267 -15.09 -20.49 -6.51
C LEU A 267 -13.98 -19.98 -7.44
N VAL A 268 -13.78 -18.67 -7.48
CA VAL A 268 -12.70 -18.07 -8.27
C VAL A 268 -11.34 -18.53 -7.73
N MET A 269 -11.08 -18.47 -6.43
CA MET A 269 -9.83 -18.95 -5.81
C MET A 269 -9.58 -20.42 -6.15
N SER A 270 -10.59 -21.27 -6.00
CA SER A 270 -10.50 -22.69 -6.38
C SER A 270 -10.23 -22.90 -7.88
N SER A 271 -10.76 -22.03 -8.74
CA SER A 271 -10.50 -22.06 -10.18
C SER A 271 -9.05 -21.67 -10.52
N LEU A 272 -8.49 -20.67 -9.82
CA LEU A 272 -7.07 -20.29 -9.93
C LEU A 272 -6.17 -21.48 -9.58
N ASP A 273 -6.44 -22.16 -8.46
CA ASP A 273 -5.71 -23.34 -8.03
C ASP A 273 -5.79 -24.46 -9.08
N ALA A 274 -6.98 -24.70 -9.64
CA ALA A 274 -7.18 -25.71 -10.67
C ALA A 274 -6.35 -25.43 -11.94
N VAL A 275 -6.27 -24.16 -12.38
CA VAL A 275 -5.43 -23.75 -13.50
C VAL A 275 -3.95 -23.97 -13.19
N SER A 276 -3.48 -23.54 -12.02
CA SER A 276 -2.09 -23.70 -11.59
C SER A 276 -1.69 -25.18 -11.50
N PHE A 277 -2.52 -26.00 -10.87
CA PHE A 277 -2.25 -27.45 -10.75
C PHE A 277 -2.26 -28.16 -12.11
N ALA A 278 -3.17 -27.77 -13.01
CA ALA A 278 -3.19 -28.34 -14.36
C ALA A 278 -1.91 -27.97 -15.13
N GLY A 279 -1.46 -26.71 -15.05
CA GLY A 279 -0.22 -26.25 -15.65
C GLY A 279 1.00 -26.99 -15.13
N GLN A 280 1.10 -27.19 -13.82
CA GLN A 280 2.17 -27.97 -13.20
C GLN A 280 2.14 -29.44 -13.61
N LYS A 281 0.97 -30.08 -13.55
CA LYS A 281 0.79 -31.51 -13.88
C LYS A 281 1.17 -31.81 -15.34
N GLN A 282 0.90 -30.87 -16.25
CA GLN A 282 1.22 -31.01 -17.67
C GLN A 282 2.61 -30.51 -18.02
N GLY A 283 3.37 -29.95 -17.07
CA GLY A 283 4.71 -29.41 -17.31
C GLY A 283 4.73 -28.16 -18.18
N THR A 284 3.59 -27.48 -18.37
CA THR A 284 3.49 -26.28 -19.21
C THR A 284 3.86 -25.00 -18.47
N GLY A 285 3.80 -25.00 -17.11
CA GLY A 285 4.02 -23.83 -16.29
C GLY A 285 2.94 -22.73 -16.40
N VAL A 286 1.81 -23.03 -17.05
CA VAL A 286 0.70 -22.09 -17.21
C VAL A 286 0.11 -21.69 -15.86
N GLN A 287 -0.12 -20.39 -15.68
CA GLN A 287 -0.65 -19.78 -14.45
C GLN A 287 -1.91 -18.95 -14.76
N PRO A 288 -2.78 -18.68 -13.77
CA PRO A 288 -3.87 -17.75 -13.92
C PRO A 288 -3.37 -16.31 -14.10
N ALA A 289 -4.01 -15.57 -15.01
CA ALA A 289 -3.67 -14.17 -15.32
C ALA A 289 -4.35 -13.16 -14.42
N ASN A 290 -5.45 -13.54 -13.79
CA ASN A 290 -6.24 -12.66 -12.94
C ASN A 290 -7.15 -13.45 -11.99
N PHE A 291 -7.56 -12.77 -10.92
CA PHE A 291 -8.76 -13.07 -10.15
C PHE A 291 -9.88 -12.15 -10.65
N LEU A 292 -11.06 -12.67 -10.94
CA LEU A 292 -12.25 -11.87 -11.24
C LEU A 292 -13.51 -12.53 -10.72
N ASP A 293 -14.15 -11.89 -9.76
CA ASP A 293 -15.45 -12.27 -9.21
C ASP A 293 -16.52 -11.33 -9.73
N ILE A 294 -17.47 -11.89 -10.51
CA ILE A 294 -18.61 -11.13 -11.05
C ILE A 294 -19.76 -10.95 -10.04
N GLY A 295 -19.60 -11.50 -8.82
CA GLY A 295 -20.59 -11.41 -7.76
C GLY A 295 -21.84 -12.26 -7.95
N GLY A 296 -22.76 -12.17 -6.99
CA GLY A 296 -24.08 -12.81 -7.06
C GLY A 296 -25.08 -11.96 -7.86
N GLY A 297 -25.80 -12.59 -8.80
CA GLY A 297 -26.81 -11.90 -9.62
C GLY A 297 -26.23 -11.13 -10.81
N ALA A 298 -25.07 -11.54 -11.31
CA ALA A 298 -24.44 -10.91 -12.46
C ALA A 298 -25.33 -10.88 -13.69
N SER A 299 -25.39 -9.71 -14.34
CA SER A 299 -26.13 -9.48 -15.59
C SER A 299 -25.30 -9.85 -16.82
N ALA A 300 -25.94 -9.91 -18.00
CA ALA A 300 -25.23 -10.05 -19.26
C ALA A 300 -24.20 -8.93 -19.49
N GLN A 301 -24.54 -7.69 -19.13
CA GLN A 301 -23.64 -6.53 -19.22
C GLN A 301 -22.41 -6.68 -18.31
N THR A 302 -22.59 -7.18 -17.08
CA THR A 302 -21.49 -7.47 -16.15
C THR A 302 -20.54 -8.51 -16.75
N MET A 303 -21.08 -9.53 -17.40
CA MET A 303 -20.27 -10.58 -18.03
C MET A 303 -19.53 -10.05 -19.26
N CYS A 304 -20.17 -9.24 -20.09
CA CYS A 304 -19.55 -8.60 -21.26
C CYS A 304 -18.37 -7.70 -20.82
N ALA A 305 -18.58 -6.81 -19.85
CA ALA A 305 -17.51 -5.97 -19.29
C ALA A 305 -16.37 -6.80 -18.70
N SER A 306 -16.68 -7.89 -18.01
CA SER A 306 -15.67 -8.79 -17.45
C SER A 306 -14.78 -9.43 -18.52
N LEU A 307 -15.41 -9.92 -19.60
CA LEU A 307 -14.68 -10.49 -20.74
C LEU A 307 -13.85 -9.44 -21.47
N GLU A 308 -14.38 -8.24 -21.67
CA GLU A 308 -13.64 -7.13 -22.28
C GLU A 308 -12.34 -6.82 -21.51
N ILE A 309 -12.43 -6.71 -20.19
CA ILE A 309 -11.27 -6.44 -19.34
C ILE A 309 -10.24 -7.57 -19.45
N VAL A 310 -10.65 -8.82 -19.24
CA VAL A 310 -9.75 -9.99 -19.27
C VAL A 310 -9.11 -10.18 -20.65
N LEU A 311 -9.88 -10.04 -21.73
CA LEU A 311 -9.40 -10.22 -23.10
C LEU A 311 -8.48 -9.10 -23.58
N SER A 312 -8.57 -7.91 -22.99
CA SER A 312 -7.69 -6.78 -23.29
C SER A 312 -6.26 -6.96 -22.75
N ASP A 313 -6.06 -7.88 -21.83
CA ASP A 313 -4.72 -8.24 -21.36
C ASP A 313 -3.98 -9.06 -22.43
N PRO A 314 -2.83 -8.58 -22.96
CA PRO A 314 -2.06 -9.29 -23.96
C PRO A 314 -1.44 -10.59 -23.44
N GLN A 315 -1.26 -10.75 -22.13
CA GLN A 315 -0.75 -11.99 -21.53
C GLN A 315 -1.77 -13.12 -21.56
N VAL A 316 -3.07 -12.80 -21.64
CA VAL A 316 -4.15 -13.80 -21.66
C VAL A 316 -4.21 -14.49 -23.01
N HIS A 317 -4.02 -15.81 -23.02
CA HIS A 317 -4.09 -16.66 -24.22
C HIS A 317 -5.38 -17.47 -24.30
N ALA A 318 -6.03 -17.73 -23.17
CA ALA A 318 -7.30 -18.43 -23.07
C ALA A 318 -8.07 -17.95 -21.83
N VAL A 319 -9.39 -18.13 -21.80
CA VAL A 319 -10.21 -17.74 -20.64
C VAL A 319 -11.01 -18.94 -20.13
N LEU A 320 -10.96 -19.17 -18.81
CA LEU A 320 -11.81 -20.09 -18.09
C LEU A 320 -12.94 -19.31 -17.40
N ILE A 321 -14.17 -19.61 -17.77
CA ILE A 321 -15.37 -19.08 -17.15
C ILE A 321 -16.01 -20.20 -16.33
N ASN A 322 -15.99 -20.09 -15.01
CA ASN A 322 -16.52 -21.10 -14.10
C ASN A 322 -17.62 -20.49 -13.22
N VAL A 323 -18.86 -20.83 -13.52
CA VAL A 323 -20.03 -20.29 -12.85
C VAL A 323 -20.87 -21.39 -12.20
N TYR A 324 -21.15 -21.19 -10.91
CA TYR A 324 -22.14 -21.96 -10.18
C TYR A 324 -23.39 -21.09 -9.98
N GLY A 325 -24.47 -21.44 -10.68
CA GLY A 325 -25.74 -20.74 -10.61
C GLY A 325 -26.43 -20.99 -9.27
N GLY A 326 -26.38 -20.01 -8.41
CA GLY A 326 -27.24 -19.89 -7.23
C GLY A 326 -28.27 -18.78 -7.47
N ILE A 327 -27.97 -17.59 -7.02
CA ILE A 327 -28.71 -16.36 -7.36
C ILE A 327 -28.42 -15.97 -8.81
N THR A 328 -27.19 -16.16 -9.28
CA THR A 328 -26.78 -15.93 -10.68
C THR A 328 -27.44 -16.96 -11.60
N SER A 329 -28.04 -16.52 -12.72
CA SER A 329 -28.53 -17.39 -13.77
C SER A 329 -27.46 -17.69 -14.81
N CYS A 330 -27.13 -18.97 -15.02
CA CYS A 330 -26.20 -19.38 -16.07
C CYS A 330 -26.66 -18.98 -17.47
N GLU A 331 -27.98 -18.89 -17.71
CA GLU A 331 -28.52 -18.38 -18.96
C GLU A 331 -28.15 -16.92 -19.20
N GLN A 332 -28.29 -16.04 -18.19
CA GLN A 332 -27.92 -14.63 -18.32
C GLN A 332 -26.39 -14.45 -18.53
N VAL A 333 -25.60 -15.28 -17.88
CA VAL A 333 -24.14 -15.29 -18.10
C VAL A 333 -23.80 -15.72 -19.53
N ALA A 334 -24.47 -16.76 -20.05
CA ALA A 334 -24.29 -17.23 -21.43
C ALA A 334 -24.66 -16.16 -22.47
N LEU A 335 -25.78 -15.45 -22.27
CA LEU A 335 -26.16 -14.32 -23.12
C LEU A 335 -25.08 -13.22 -23.12
N GLY A 336 -24.53 -12.87 -21.97
CA GLY A 336 -23.43 -11.90 -21.88
C GLY A 336 -22.13 -12.37 -22.54
N ILE A 337 -21.84 -13.67 -22.52
CA ILE A 337 -20.71 -14.23 -23.27
C ILE A 337 -20.93 -14.08 -24.78
N LEU A 338 -22.14 -14.38 -25.30
CA LEU A 338 -22.43 -14.21 -26.70
C LEU A 338 -22.36 -12.75 -27.15
N GLU A 339 -22.93 -11.83 -26.35
CA GLU A 339 -22.85 -10.39 -26.60
C GLU A 339 -21.36 -9.96 -26.70
N ALA A 340 -20.53 -10.39 -25.76
CA ALA A 340 -19.10 -10.11 -25.79
C ALA A 340 -18.39 -10.71 -27.02
N ILE A 341 -18.74 -11.92 -27.44
CA ILE A 341 -18.18 -12.56 -28.64
C ILE A 341 -18.49 -11.75 -29.88
N ASP A 342 -19.74 -11.28 -30.01
CA ASP A 342 -20.19 -10.50 -31.17
C ASP A 342 -19.55 -9.08 -31.18
N GLU A 343 -19.45 -8.41 -30.03
CA GLU A 343 -18.98 -7.05 -29.96
C GLU A 343 -17.43 -6.95 -29.98
N LEU A 344 -16.73 -7.88 -29.30
CA LEU A 344 -15.28 -7.79 -29.08
C LEU A 344 -14.46 -8.57 -30.09
N ASN A 345 -15.11 -9.25 -31.08
CA ASN A 345 -14.43 -10.11 -32.06
C ASN A 345 -13.45 -11.09 -31.37
N VAL A 346 -13.96 -11.86 -30.41
CA VAL A 346 -13.18 -12.76 -29.56
C VAL A 346 -12.49 -13.85 -30.41
N THR A 347 -11.17 -13.87 -30.37
CA THR A 347 -10.35 -14.87 -31.09
C THR A 347 -9.67 -15.85 -30.13
N LYS A 348 -9.57 -15.51 -28.83
CA LYS A 348 -8.96 -16.37 -27.83
C LYS A 348 -9.90 -17.49 -27.41
N PRO A 349 -9.42 -18.72 -27.14
CA PRO A 349 -10.24 -19.83 -26.68
C PRO A 349 -10.96 -19.50 -25.37
N LEU A 350 -12.27 -19.79 -25.33
CA LEU A 350 -13.08 -19.73 -24.12
C LEU A 350 -13.46 -21.15 -23.68
N VAL A 351 -13.24 -21.45 -22.40
CA VAL A 351 -13.71 -22.68 -21.75
C VAL A 351 -14.74 -22.31 -20.72
N VAL A 352 -15.97 -22.80 -20.89
CA VAL A 352 -17.11 -22.44 -20.04
C VAL A 352 -17.59 -23.65 -19.28
N ARG A 353 -17.72 -23.52 -17.96
CA ARG A 353 -18.37 -24.48 -17.08
C ARG A 353 -19.55 -23.82 -16.39
N PHE A 354 -20.71 -24.37 -16.59
CA PHE A 354 -21.94 -23.99 -15.89
C PHE A 354 -22.44 -25.15 -15.03
N ASP A 355 -22.91 -24.82 -13.82
CA ASP A 355 -23.59 -25.72 -12.93
C ASP A 355 -24.63 -24.94 -12.12
N GLY A 356 -25.70 -25.61 -11.64
CA GLY A 356 -26.75 -24.98 -10.83
C GLY A 356 -27.87 -24.34 -11.65
N ASN A 357 -28.33 -23.15 -11.21
CA ASN A 357 -29.52 -22.48 -11.76
C ASN A 357 -29.38 -22.14 -13.26
N ALA A 358 -30.34 -22.61 -14.06
CA ALA A 358 -30.41 -22.42 -15.52
C ALA A 358 -29.13 -22.89 -16.27
N ALA A 359 -28.38 -23.87 -15.71
CA ALA A 359 -27.14 -24.36 -16.34
C ALA A 359 -27.45 -25.07 -17.69
N ALA A 360 -28.55 -25.86 -17.78
CA ALA A 360 -28.94 -26.54 -19.00
C ALA A 360 -29.32 -25.57 -20.10
N GLU A 361 -30.02 -24.49 -19.77
CA GLU A 361 -30.38 -23.39 -20.65
C GLU A 361 -29.12 -22.66 -21.14
N GLY A 362 -28.25 -22.26 -20.24
CA GLY A 362 -26.98 -21.58 -20.56
C GLY A 362 -26.03 -22.40 -21.44
N LEU A 363 -26.04 -23.74 -21.33
CA LEU A 363 -25.22 -24.61 -22.17
C LEU A 363 -25.81 -24.84 -23.56
N ARG A 364 -27.09 -24.52 -23.80
CA ARG A 364 -27.74 -24.63 -25.12
C ARG A 364 -27.58 -23.37 -25.97
N ILE A 365 -27.42 -22.25 -25.32
CA ILE A 365 -27.11 -20.98 -25.94
C ILE A 365 -25.70 -21.01 -26.52
#